data_430b06fea2ec000f7dc4bd1407d3a07a
#
_entry.id   430b06fea2ec000f7dc4bd1407d3a07a
#
_cell.length_a   1.000
_cell.length_b   1.000
_cell.length_c   1.000
_cell.angle_alpha   90.00
_cell.angle_beta   90.00
_cell.angle_gamma   90.00
#
_symmetry.space_group_name_H-M   'P 1'
#
loop_
_entity.id
_entity.type
_entity.pdbx_description
1 polymer ?
#
loop_
_entity_poly.entity_id
_entity_poly.type
_entity_poly.pdbx_seq_one_letter_code
_entity_poly.pdbx_strand_id
1 'polypeptide(L)'
;MPAENLLGEEGQGFKLIMHNFNSERMGMAASCTAYARVCLDEAIAYAKERKTFGKPIAQHQVIRHKLVDMAQKVAASQAMLEMLAWRLGQGESPVAEICMMKNQATQTMAFCASEAVQIFGGAGFMRGVKVERIYREVKVNAIGGGTEEIMKDLASRQMGL
;
A
#
# COMPACT_ATOMS: atom_id res chain seq x y z
N MET A 1 11.33 35.96 -10.25
CA MET A 1 11.13 35.49 -8.88
C MET A 1 12.18 36.17 -8.01
N PRO A 2 11.84 36.76 -6.84
CA PRO A 2 12.82 37.35 -5.94
C PRO A 2 13.83 36.30 -5.45
N ALA A 3 15.10 36.70 -5.27
CA ALA A 3 16.18 35.77 -4.85
C ALA A 3 15.95 35.21 -3.43
N GLU A 4 15.26 35.98 -2.58
CA GLU A 4 14.88 35.55 -1.24
C GLU A 4 13.89 34.39 -1.18
N ASN A 5 13.25 34.05 -2.32
CA ASN A 5 12.35 32.90 -2.43
C ASN A 5 13.09 31.61 -2.85
N LEU A 6 14.42 31.64 -2.93
CA LEU A 6 15.23 30.44 -3.17
C LEU A 6 15.18 29.51 -1.96
N LEU A 7 14.75 28.26 -2.16
CA LEU A 7 14.80 27.23 -1.13
C LEU A 7 16.14 26.48 -1.24
N GLY A 8 16.96 26.59 -0.19
CA GLY A 8 18.29 25.98 -0.16
C GLY A 8 19.31 26.72 -1.01
N GLU A 9 20.22 26.01 -1.65
CA GLU A 9 21.31 26.55 -2.47
C GLU A 9 21.09 26.31 -3.95
N GLU A 10 21.63 27.17 -4.80
CA GLU A 10 21.63 26.98 -6.26
C GLU A 10 22.26 25.63 -6.64
N GLY A 11 21.61 24.91 -7.56
CA GLY A 11 22.06 23.59 -8.03
C GLY A 11 21.70 22.41 -7.12
N GLN A 12 21.12 22.62 -5.93
CA GLN A 12 20.76 21.56 -5.00
C GLN A 12 19.28 21.12 -5.09
N GLY A 13 18.48 21.72 -5.96
CA GLY A 13 17.04 21.47 -6.04
C GLY A 13 16.67 20.01 -6.25
N PHE A 14 17.37 19.29 -7.13
CA PHE A 14 17.10 17.86 -7.36
C PHE A 14 17.36 17.01 -6.11
N LYS A 15 18.43 17.28 -5.37
CA LYS A 15 18.74 16.59 -4.11
C LYS A 15 17.68 16.82 -3.05
N LEU A 16 17.17 18.03 -2.94
CA LEU A 16 16.08 18.39 -2.01
C LEU A 16 14.78 17.64 -2.37
N ILE A 17 14.44 17.58 -3.66
CA ILE A 17 13.28 16.81 -4.15
C ILE A 17 13.41 15.33 -3.80
N MET A 18 14.59 14.72 -4.05
CA MET A 18 14.83 13.31 -3.73
C MET A 18 14.73 13.02 -2.23
N HIS A 19 15.19 13.94 -1.40
CA HIS A 19 15.05 13.81 0.06
C HIS A 19 13.57 13.81 0.47
N ASN A 20 12.76 14.72 -0.06
CA ASN A 20 11.33 14.78 0.22
C ASN A 20 10.59 13.50 -0.22
N PHE A 21 10.95 12.92 -1.38
CA PHE A 21 10.30 11.71 -1.87
C PHE A 21 10.39 10.52 -0.91
N ASN A 22 11.40 10.40 -0.08
CA ASN A 22 11.48 9.30 0.89
C ASN A 22 10.35 9.41 1.94
N SER A 23 10.05 10.62 2.41
CA SER A 23 8.92 10.87 3.32
C SER A 23 7.58 10.60 2.62
N GLU A 24 7.42 11.04 1.37
CA GLU A 24 6.20 10.78 0.57
C GLU A 24 5.99 9.28 0.34
N ARG A 25 7.05 8.53 -0.01
CA ARG A 25 6.99 7.08 -0.21
C ARG A 25 6.55 6.34 1.06
N MET A 26 7.04 6.75 2.22
CA MET A 26 6.60 6.21 3.51
C MET A 26 5.13 6.55 3.79
N GLY A 27 4.70 7.78 3.53
CA GLY A 27 3.29 8.18 3.63
C GLY A 27 2.37 7.37 2.70
N MET A 28 2.80 7.14 1.46
CA MET A 28 2.08 6.29 0.51
C MET A 28 2.02 4.83 0.99
N ALA A 29 3.13 4.29 1.52
CA ALA A 29 3.16 2.94 2.06
C ALA A 29 2.19 2.78 3.25
N ALA A 30 2.15 3.76 4.15
CA ALA A 30 1.21 3.79 5.27
C ALA A 30 -0.25 3.82 4.78
N SER A 31 -0.57 4.69 3.82
CA SER A 31 -1.91 4.80 3.24
C SER A 31 -2.33 3.51 2.53
N CYS A 32 -1.44 2.91 1.72
CA CYS A 32 -1.72 1.66 1.01
C CYS A 32 -1.94 0.49 1.96
N THR A 33 -1.16 0.40 3.05
CA THR A 33 -1.33 -0.62 4.09
C THR A 33 -2.66 -0.44 4.81
N ALA A 34 -3.06 0.81 5.10
CA ALA A 34 -4.36 1.12 5.69
C ALA A 34 -5.52 0.76 4.76
N TYR A 35 -5.43 1.07 3.47
CA TYR A 35 -6.44 0.68 2.48
C TYR A 35 -6.56 -0.84 2.33
N ALA A 36 -5.44 -1.58 2.36
CA ALA A 36 -5.46 -3.04 2.36
C ALA A 36 -6.20 -3.60 3.59
N ARG A 37 -5.98 -2.99 4.77
CA ARG A 37 -6.70 -3.35 6.00
C ARG A 37 -8.19 -3.06 5.89
N VAL A 38 -8.58 -1.90 5.37
CA VAL A 38 -10.00 -1.59 5.12
C VAL A 38 -10.64 -2.64 4.21
N CYS A 39 -9.97 -3.06 3.14
CA CYS A 39 -10.47 -4.11 2.25
C CYS A 39 -10.65 -5.45 2.99
N LEU A 40 -9.73 -5.82 3.85
CA LEU A 40 -9.81 -7.03 4.68
C LEU A 40 -10.99 -6.96 5.65
N ASP A 41 -11.14 -5.86 6.38
CA ASP A 41 -12.18 -5.69 7.39
C ASP A 41 -13.59 -5.70 6.76
N GLU A 42 -13.78 -4.99 5.64
CA GLU A 42 -15.02 -5.00 4.88
C GLU A 42 -15.33 -6.40 4.32
N ALA A 43 -14.31 -7.11 3.81
CA ALA A 43 -14.49 -8.47 3.30
C ALA A 43 -14.86 -9.47 4.39
N ILE A 44 -14.27 -9.36 5.59
CA ILE A 44 -14.63 -10.18 6.76
C ILE A 44 -16.07 -9.91 7.20
N ALA A 45 -16.46 -8.64 7.32
CA ALA A 45 -17.81 -8.26 7.72
C ALA A 45 -18.85 -8.81 6.72
N TYR A 46 -18.63 -8.55 5.43
CA TYR A 46 -19.50 -9.03 4.36
C TYR A 46 -19.60 -10.56 4.34
N ALA A 47 -18.47 -11.27 4.49
CA ALA A 47 -18.44 -12.72 4.46
C ALA A 47 -19.23 -13.37 5.62
N LYS A 48 -19.33 -12.71 6.78
CA LYS A 48 -20.13 -13.16 7.92
C LYS A 48 -21.63 -12.96 7.72
N GLU A 49 -22.04 -11.92 6.99
CA GLU A 49 -23.45 -11.57 6.77
C GLU A 49 -24.03 -12.22 5.53
N ARG A 50 -23.31 -12.20 4.41
CA ARG A 50 -23.79 -12.73 3.13
C ARG A 50 -23.95 -14.22 3.19
N LYS A 51 -25.14 -14.71 2.80
CA LYS A 51 -25.46 -16.14 2.76
C LYS A 51 -25.56 -16.65 1.32
N THR A 52 -25.02 -17.82 1.08
CA THR A 52 -25.21 -18.62 -0.13
C THR A 52 -25.38 -20.09 0.25
N PHE A 53 -26.21 -20.80 -0.47
CA PHE A 53 -26.50 -22.23 -0.16
C PHE A 53 -26.88 -22.46 1.31
N GLY A 54 -27.68 -21.55 1.88
CA GLY A 54 -28.23 -21.65 3.25
C GLY A 54 -27.29 -21.29 4.39
N LYS A 55 -26.02 -20.86 4.12
CA LYS A 55 -25.04 -20.52 5.17
C LYS A 55 -24.22 -19.28 4.82
N PRO A 56 -23.63 -18.58 5.82
CA PRO A 56 -22.71 -17.48 5.59
C PRO A 56 -21.54 -17.90 4.67
N ILE A 57 -21.13 -17.00 3.75
CA ILE A 57 -20.03 -17.34 2.82
C ILE A 57 -18.70 -17.54 3.54
N ALA A 58 -18.52 -16.99 4.74
CA ALA A 58 -17.37 -17.26 5.61
C ALA A 58 -17.21 -18.75 5.97
N GLN A 59 -18.26 -19.58 5.83
CA GLN A 59 -18.20 -21.01 6.08
C GLN A 59 -17.67 -21.82 4.90
N HIS A 60 -17.49 -21.20 3.73
CA HIS A 60 -16.84 -21.84 2.59
C HIS A 60 -15.32 -21.74 2.71
N GLN A 61 -14.63 -22.85 2.54
CA GLN A 61 -13.18 -22.96 2.74
C GLN A 61 -12.41 -21.96 1.86
N VAL A 62 -12.78 -21.80 0.60
CA VAL A 62 -12.14 -20.87 -0.35
C VAL A 62 -12.20 -19.43 0.13
N ILE A 63 -13.29 -19.02 0.77
CA ILE A 63 -13.44 -17.66 1.32
C ILE A 63 -12.52 -17.48 2.53
N ARG A 64 -12.45 -18.47 3.43
CA ARG A 64 -11.53 -18.43 4.57
C ARG A 64 -10.07 -18.34 4.13
N HIS A 65 -9.67 -19.09 3.11
CA HIS A 65 -8.30 -19.02 2.58
C HIS A 65 -7.98 -17.63 2.05
N LYS A 66 -8.86 -17.03 1.23
CA LYS A 66 -8.69 -15.66 0.73
C LYS A 66 -8.52 -14.65 1.87
N LEU A 67 -9.37 -14.71 2.88
CA LEU A 67 -9.29 -13.80 4.04
C LEU A 67 -7.99 -13.97 4.84
N VAL A 68 -7.49 -15.20 4.97
CA VAL A 68 -6.20 -15.47 5.63
C VAL A 68 -5.04 -14.93 4.79
N ASP A 69 -5.04 -15.13 3.47
CA ASP A 69 -4.02 -14.59 2.57
C ASP A 69 -3.97 -13.05 2.62
N MET A 70 -5.14 -12.41 2.65
CA MET A 70 -5.23 -10.96 2.83
C MET A 70 -4.65 -10.53 4.20
N ALA A 71 -5.04 -11.20 5.27
CA ALA A 71 -4.58 -10.90 6.64
C ALA A 71 -3.06 -11.04 6.77
N GLN A 72 -2.48 -12.11 6.20
CA GLN A 72 -1.04 -12.35 6.19
C GLN A 72 -0.28 -11.20 5.51
N LYS A 73 -0.75 -10.78 4.33
CA LYS A 73 -0.10 -9.69 3.58
C LYS A 73 -0.20 -8.36 4.31
N VAL A 74 -1.35 -8.05 4.90
CA VAL A 74 -1.55 -6.84 5.71
C VAL A 74 -0.62 -6.86 6.93
N ALA A 75 -0.54 -7.97 7.65
CA ALA A 75 0.33 -8.10 8.82
C ALA A 75 1.81 -7.92 8.47
N ALA A 76 2.28 -8.54 7.37
CA ALA A 76 3.66 -8.41 6.90
C ALA A 76 3.98 -6.96 6.50
N SER A 77 3.08 -6.30 5.76
CA SER A 77 3.25 -4.89 5.37
C SER A 77 3.25 -3.97 6.59
N GLN A 78 2.38 -4.21 7.57
CA GLN A 78 2.32 -3.42 8.79
C GLN A 78 3.62 -3.53 9.61
N ALA A 79 4.12 -4.75 9.81
CA ALA A 79 5.36 -5.00 10.55
C ALA A 79 6.57 -4.31 9.89
N MET A 80 6.69 -4.39 8.57
CA MET A 80 7.76 -3.71 7.83
C MET A 80 7.63 -2.18 7.94
N LEU A 81 6.42 -1.65 7.84
CA LEU A 81 6.15 -0.21 7.97
C LEU A 81 6.56 0.31 9.35
N GLU A 82 6.17 -0.39 10.41
CA GLU A 82 6.49 -0.01 11.80
C GLU A 82 8.00 -0.06 12.06
N MET A 83 8.68 -1.10 11.59
CA MET A 83 10.14 -1.21 11.67
C MET A 83 10.82 -0.01 11.00
N LEU A 84 10.39 0.36 9.79
CA LEU A 84 10.98 1.47 9.07
C LEU A 84 10.65 2.82 9.72
N ALA A 85 9.43 3.00 10.23
CA ALA A 85 9.06 4.20 10.98
C ALA A 85 9.93 4.38 12.23
N TRP A 86 10.22 3.28 12.94
CA TRP A 86 11.13 3.30 14.08
C TRP A 86 12.55 3.70 13.67
N ARG A 87 13.13 3.08 12.61
CA ARG A 87 14.47 3.39 12.11
C ARG A 87 14.60 4.85 11.68
N LEU A 88 13.59 5.39 10.97
CA LEU A 88 13.54 6.81 10.62
C LEU A 88 13.51 7.71 11.88
N GLY A 89 12.79 7.31 12.92
CA GLY A 89 12.76 7.98 14.21
C GLY A 89 14.12 7.98 14.94
N GLN A 90 15.00 7.02 14.62
CA GLN A 90 16.39 7.00 15.11
C GLN A 90 17.34 7.84 14.25
N GLY A 91 16.86 8.54 13.23
CA GLY A 91 17.67 9.35 12.32
C GLY A 91 18.34 8.56 11.17
N GLU A 92 17.98 7.27 10.99
CA GLU A 92 18.47 6.49 9.86
C GLU A 92 17.81 6.94 8.55
N SER A 93 18.48 6.67 7.42
CA SER A 93 17.93 6.92 6.07
C SER A 93 17.95 5.64 5.23
N PRO A 94 17.08 4.67 5.51
CA PRO A 94 17.05 3.36 4.85
C PRO A 94 16.37 3.43 3.48
N VAL A 95 16.98 4.09 2.50
CA VAL A 95 16.38 4.40 1.18
C VAL A 95 15.97 3.15 0.42
N ALA A 96 16.80 2.09 0.42
CA ALA A 96 16.48 0.83 -0.25
C ALA A 96 15.21 0.21 0.32
N GLU A 97 15.15 0.11 1.63
CA GLU A 97 14.03 -0.51 2.34
C GLU A 97 12.74 0.33 2.22
N ILE A 98 12.85 1.67 2.15
CA ILE A 98 11.71 2.56 1.87
C ILE A 98 11.15 2.26 0.47
N CYS A 99 11.99 2.08 -0.53
CA CYS A 99 11.56 1.70 -1.87
C CYS A 99 10.88 0.31 -1.89
N MET A 100 11.45 -0.66 -1.19
CA MET A 100 10.87 -2.00 -1.04
C MET A 100 9.52 -1.93 -0.30
N MET A 101 9.43 -1.13 0.77
CA MET A 101 8.19 -0.97 1.54
C MET A 101 7.08 -0.35 0.68
N LYS A 102 7.39 0.68 -0.12
CA LYS A 102 6.41 1.28 -1.04
C LYS A 102 5.86 0.24 -2.01
N ASN A 103 6.70 -0.59 -2.60
CA ASN A 103 6.28 -1.67 -3.50
C ASN A 103 5.46 -2.73 -2.75
N GLN A 104 5.92 -3.19 -1.59
CA GLN A 104 5.21 -4.16 -0.76
C GLN A 104 3.80 -3.67 -0.41
N ALA A 105 3.67 -2.42 0.02
CA ALA A 105 2.38 -1.84 0.42
C ALA A 105 1.41 -1.71 -0.76
N THR A 106 1.89 -1.22 -1.91
CA THR A 106 1.03 -1.06 -3.11
C THR A 106 0.59 -2.41 -3.68
N GLN A 107 1.45 -3.42 -3.68
CA GLN A 107 1.11 -4.79 -4.08
C GLN A 107 0.13 -5.44 -3.10
N THR A 108 0.30 -5.22 -1.80
CA THR A 108 -0.64 -5.70 -0.77
C THR A 108 -2.01 -5.03 -0.95
N MET A 109 -2.06 -3.72 -1.18
CA MET A 109 -3.30 -3.00 -1.47
C MET A 109 -3.99 -3.57 -2.72
N ALA A 110 -3.24 -3.80 -3.80
CA ALA A 110 -3.77 -4.34 -5.04
C ALA A 110 -4.39 -5.73 -4.84
N PHE A 111 -3.68 -6.60 -4.15
CA PHE A 111 -4.14 -7.94 -3.82
C PHE A 111 -5.41 -7.89 -2.96
N CYS A 112 -5.38 -7.15 -1.84
CA CYS A 112 -6.52 -7.09 -0.93
C CYS A 112 -7.75 -6.44 -1.57
N ALA A 113 -7.57 -5.40 -2.38
CA ALA A 113 -8.67 -4.76 -3.09
C ALA A 113 -9.32 -5.71 -4.11
N SER A 114 -8.52 -6.45 -4.88
CA SER A 114 -8.99 -7.44 -5.84
C SER A 114 -9.76 -8.58 -5.16
N GLU A 115 -9.20 -9.14 -4.09
CA GLU A 115 -9.85 -10.23 -3.35
C GLU A 115 -11.14 -9.77 -2.64
N ALA A 116 -11.14 -8.55 -2.08
CA ALA A 116 -12.34 -7.99 -1.46
C ALA A 116 -13.47 -7.81 -2.47
N VAL A 117 -13.20 -7.20 -3.63
CA VAL A 117 -14.19 -7.06 -4.72
C VAL A 117 -14.71 -8.43 -5.16
N GLN A 118 -13.84 -9.43 -5.27
CA GLN A 118 -14.22 -10.80 -5.63
C GLN A 118 -15.11 -11.46 -4.56
N ILE A 119 -14.83 -11.25 -3.27
CA ILE A 119 -15.66 -11.76 -2.15
C ILE A 119 -17.03 -11.10 -2.15
N PHE A 120 -17.11 -9.80 -2.44
CA PHE A 120 -18.37 -9.06 -2.56
C PHE A 120 -19.19 -9.47 -3.79
N GLY A 121 -18.54 -10.03 -4.82
CA GLY A 121 -19.20 -10.35 -6.08
C GLY A 121 -19.82 -9.11 -6.73
N GLY A 122 -21.03 -9.22 -7.27
CA GLY A 122 -21.70 -8.09 -7.94
C GLY A 122 -21.85 -6.83 -7.07
N ALA A 123 -21.98 -6.97 -5.75
CA ALA A 123 -22.05 -5.84 -4.84
C ALA A 123 -20.73 -5.05 -4.81
N GLY A 124 -19.57 -5.73 -4.97
CA GLY A 124 -18.26 -5.09 -5.01
C GLY A 124 -17.97 -4.29 -6.28
N PHE A 125 -18.78 -4.44 -7.32
CA PHE A 125 -18.71 -3.66 -8.55
C PHE A 125 -19.50 -2.34 -8.48
N MET A 126 -20.44 -2.24 -7.55
CA MET A 126 -21.35 -1.09 -7.45
C MET A 126 -20.66 0.12 -6.81
N ARG A 127 -20.80 1.29 -7.43
CA ARG A 127 -20.29 2.55 -6.88
C ARG A 127 -20.88 2.83 -5.50
N GLY A 128 -20.06 3.40 -4.61
CA GLY A 128 -20.43 3.74 -3.24
C GLY A 128 -19.96 2.72 -2.21
N VAL A 129 -19.47 1.55 -2.66
CA VAL A 129 -18.85 0.56 -1.78
C VAL A 129 -17.34 0.89 -1.63
N LYS A 130 -16.80 0.82 -0.39
CA LYS A 130 -15.42 1.17 -0.11
C LYS A 130 -14.41 0.35 -0.91
N VAL A 131 -14.64 -0.96 -1.03
CA VAL A 131 -13.73 -1.87 -1.75
C VAL A 131 -13.65 -1.55 -3.25
N GLU A 132 -14.76 -1.14 -3.87
CA GLU A 132 -14.81 -0.71 -5.27
C GLU A 132 -13.95 0.54 -5.49
N ARG A 133 -14.09 1.54 -4.62
CA ARG A 133 -13.29 2.77 -4.71
C ARG A 133 -11.81 2.48 -4.56
N ILE A 134 -11.43 1.70 -3.53
CA ILE A 134 -10.04 1.34 -3.29
C ILE A 134 -9.46 0.56 -4.48
N TYR A 135 -10.22 -0.37 -5.06
CA TYR A 135 -9.81 -1.12 -6.25
C TYR A 135 -9.49 -0.22 -7.45
N ARG A 136 -10.27 0.83 -7.69
CA ARG A 136 -9.98 1.81 -8.76
C ARG A 136 -8.72 2.63 -8.50
N GLU A 137 -8.40 2.91 -7.24
CA GLU A 137 -7.28 3.77 -6.84
C GLU A 137 -5.93 3.03 -6.77
N VAL A 138 -5.92 1.69 -6.86
CA VAL A 138 -4.71 0.87 -6.73
C VAL A 138 -3.59 1.32 -7.67
N LYS A 139 -3.91 1.55 -8.94
CA LYS A 139 -2.87 1.83 -9.95
C LYS A 139 -2.22 3.20 -9.78
N VAL A 140 -2.94 4.22 -9.36
CA VAL A 140 -2.33 5.53 -9.12
C VAL A 140 -1.31 5.46 -7.97
N ASN A 141 -1.59 4.69 -6.93
CA ASN A 141 -0.66 4.47 -5.82
C ASN A 141 0.58 3.66 -6.23
N ALA A 142 0.42 2.68 -7.13
CA ALA A 142 1.55 1.90 -7.65
C ALA A 142 2.49 2.75 -8.53
N ILE A 143 1.98 3.78 -9.20
CA ILE A 143 2.72 4.64 -10.13
C ILE A 143 3.30 5.87 -9.41
N GLY A 144 2.51 6.54 -8.56
CA GLY A 144 2.90 7.74 -7.82
C GLY A 144 4.14 7.51 -6.95
N GLY A 145 4.96 8.54 -6.77
CA GLY A 145 6.21 8.47 -6.01
C GLY A 145 7.31 7.60 -6.64
N GLY A 146 7.07 7.06 -7.85
CA GLY A 146 7.92 6.16 -8.62
C GLY A 146 7.26 4.80 -8.82
N THR A 147 7.28 4.28 -10.06
CA THR A 147 6.74 2.95 -10.38
C THR A 147 7.48 1.85 -9.64
N GLU A 148 6.90 0.65 -9.59
CA GLU A 148 7.54 -0.50 -8.94
C GLU A 148 8.94 -0.79 -9.50
N GLU A 149 9.12 -0.62 -10.81
CA GLU A 149 10.39 -0.83 -11.51
C GLU A 149 11.44 0.21 -11.09
N ILE A 150 11.05 1.50 -11.05
CA ILE A 150 11.92 2.59 -10.60
C ILE A 150 12.31 2.40 -9.13
N MET A 151 11.38 1.93 -8.28
CA MET A 151 11.70 1.62 -6.88
C MET A 151 12.69 0.46 -6.76
N LYS A 152 12.56 -0.59 -7.58
CA LYS A 152 13.51 -1.71 -7.62
C LYS A 152 14.89 -1.27 -8.11
N ASP A 153 14.95 -0.46 -9.16
CA ASP A 153 16.21 0.08 -9.69
C ASP A 153 16.93 0.96 -8.64
N LEU A 154 16.19 1.85 -7.96
CA LEU A 154 16.76 2.66 -6.90
C LEU A 154 17.22 1.81 -5.71
N ALA A 155 16.42 0.84 -5.29
CA ALA A 155 16.81 -0.06 -4.20
C ALA A 155 18.09 -0.86 -4.54
N SER A 156 18.18 -1.41 -5.76
CA SER A 156 19.32 -2.19 -6.19
C SER A 156 20.62 -1.37 -6.14
N ARG A 157 20.59 -0.12 -6.62
CA ARG A 157 21.74 0.81 -6.54
C ARG A 157 22.16 1.08 -5.09
N GLN A 158 21.20 1.25 -4.19
CA GLN A 158 21.50 1.45 -2.76
C GLN A 158 22.09 0.19 -2.10
N MET A 159 21.80 -0.99 -2.64
CA MET A 159 22.36 -2.29 -2.21
C MET A 159 23.73 -2.58 -2.83
N GLY A 160 24.21 -1.76 -3.77
CA GLY A 160 25.49 -1.95 -4.47
C GLY A 160 25.45 -2.95 -5.63
N LEU A 161 24.26 -3.19 -6.20
CA LEU A 161 24.04 -4.07 -7.36
C LEU A 161 24.12 -3.30 -8.68
#